data_c2ae608b4a655261965b51f49ab69de5
#
_entry.id   c2ae608b4a655261965b51f49ab69de5
#
_cell.length_a   1.000
_cell.length_b   1.000
_cell.length_c   1.000
_cell.angle_alpha   90.00
_cell.angle_beta   90.00
_cell.angle_gamma   90.00
#
_symmetry.space_group_name_H-M   'P 1'
#
loop_
_entity.id
_entity.type
_entity.pdbx_description
1 polymer ?
#
loop_
_entity_poly.entity_id
_entity_poly.type
_entity_poly.pdbx_seq_one_letter_code
_entity_poly.pdbx_strand_id
1 'polypeptide(L)'
;LLFLGFFFAYPVNLALIMENAANSQYAMYNNYMPLVDNKTAEYAAKVLEYKTKAVIDLVSYGNFMPLFLMVTAAVIIGTAGFAYLHNQKKVDFYHSIPVRREMLYMVYHIDGILILAFTCLAHLLILTAAAAAYGVSPAKILGPLFFGFFMNLLYFIITYETVIAAMMMTGKIIVGLLATAVFFSFFPAVGGLLEGFENIFFITANQVLHEELFDALGHLSPVGAYVISLADVSDGKAVTISQILGLLIAAFAGWILGLELYRKRPLEAAGKAMAFKKTMAPIRILIVLVCGMGTSMFFWTLQNGLRWGLFGMVMGILLSHCIIEIIYQADFKKLFSHKLQLIGCAAAGVLFFLSFRYDWYGYDCFIPKEEKIASAGLELSIDENFMGWYAQALEKDGKWVIEHKNNFDFVKDHMQLTDMDTVLSIVNEGVTEAAKERNTRFSQSYGISVARTAAFNESASARSVSVIGGADGPTAIFVAGKTGSGEADALEKDITVNVNVFYTLKNGKQLGRRYNVSLNNILDAYHTLYASEEYKKGLYPLFEERAEDISSVIYKEAGSSWYRTED
;
A
#
# COMPACT_ATOMS: atom_id res chain seq x y z
N LEU A 1 24.76 6.12 -18.83
CA LEU A 1 24.15 5.98 -17.47
C LEU A 1 23.13 4.84 -17.44
N LEU A 2 22.18 4.77 -18.37
CA LEU A 2 21.21 3.68 -18.48
C LEU A 2 21.90 2.31 -18.67
N PHE A 3 22.87 2.23 -19.58
CA PHE A 3 23.63 1.00 -19.80
C PHE A 3 24.27 0.49 -18.50
N LEU A 4 24.89 1.36 -17.73
CA LEU A 4 25.47 1.00 -16.42
C LEU A 4 24.41 0.52 -15.43
N GLY A 5 23.27 1.20 -15.36
CA GLY A 5 22.16 0.80 -14.49
C GLY A 5 21.69 -0.63 -14.78
N PHE A 6 21.40 -0.95 -16.04
CA PHE A 6 20.99 -2.31 -16.44
C PHE A 6 22.12 -3.34 -16.29
N PHE A 7 23.38 -2.94 -16.49
CA PHE A 7 24.52 -3.81 -16.25
C PHE A 7 24.63 -4.25 -14.79
N PHE A 8 24.45 -3.32 -13.84
CA PHE A 8 24.44 -3.66 -12.43
C PHE A 8 23.19 -4.44 -12.02
N ALA A 9 22.02 -4.10 -12.57
CA ALA A 9 20.76 -4.76 -12.23
C ALA A 9 20.70 -6.22 -12.68
N TYR A 10 21.27 -6.56 -13.81
CA TYR A 10 21.15 -7.89 -14.39
C TYR A 10 22.45 -8.68 -14.36
N PRO A 11 23.52 -8.39 -15.14
CA PRO A 11 24.73 -9.21 -15.13
C PRO A 11 25.46 -9.25 -13.78
N VAL A 12 25.63 -8.09 -13.13
CA VAL A 12 26.36 -8.05 -11.85
C VAL A 12 25.54 -8.70 -10.74
N ASN A 13 24.24 -8.43 -10.68
CA ASN A 13 23.37 -9.05 -9.69
C ASN A 13 23.31 -10.58 -9.88
N LEU A 14 23.26 -11.06 -11.11
CA LEU A 14 23.38 -12.49 -11.40
C LEU A 14 24.67 -13.08 -10.82
N ALA A 15 25.82 -12.43 -11.04
CA ALA A 15 27.11 -12.92 -10.53
C ALA A 15 27.10 -13.02 -8.99
N LEU A 16 26.57 -11.99 -8.30
CA LEU A 16 26.43 -11.98 -6.84
C LEU A 16 25.49 -13.09 -6.34
N ILE A 17 24.36 -13.29 -7.02
CA ILE A 17 23.41 -14.37 -6.69
C ILE A 17 24.08 -15.74 -6.86
N MET A 18 24.84 -15.96 -7.94
CA MET A 18 25.48 -17.24 -8.20
C MET A 18 26.59 -17.56 -7.20
N GLU A 19 27.33 -16.55 -6.74
CA GLU A 19 28.34 -16.71 -5.71
C GLU A 19 27.70 -17.01 -4.34
N ASN A 20 26.65 -16.29 -3.98
CA ASN A 20 25.96 -16.49 -2.72
C ASN A 20 25.11 -17.78 -2.69
N ALA A 21 24.60 -18.24 -3.83
CA ALA A 21 23.75 -19.42 -3.91
C ALA A 21 24.44 -20.69 -3.39
N ALA A 22 25.72 -20.86 -3.71
CA ALA A 22 26.50 -21.99 -3.22
C ALA A 22 26.69 -21.92 -1.69
N ASN A 23 26.94 -20.72 -1.15
CA ASN A 23 27.21 -20.51 0.28
C ASN A 23 25.94 -20.62 1.14
N SER A 24 24.82 -20.04 0.68
CA SER A 24 23.56 -20.01 1.42
C SER A 24 22.94 -21.41 1.54
N GLN A 25 23.01 -22.21 0.46
CA GLN A 25 22.44 -23.55 0.49
C GLN A 25 23.31 -24.51 1.29
N TYR A 26 24.63 -24.31 1.29
CA TYR A 26 25.52 -25.07 2.17
C TYR A 26 25.21 -24.82 3.66
N ALA A 27 24.94 -23.56 4.04
CA ALA A 27 24.57 -23.22 5.40
C ALA A 27 23.18 -23.77 5.78
N MET A 28 22.20 -23.67 4.88
CA MET A 28 20.84 -24.16 5.10
C MET A 28 20.78 -25.69 5.18
N TYR A 29 21.52 -26.37 4.31
CA TYR A 29 21.59 -27.83 4.26
C TYR A 29 22.28 -28.40 5.51
N ASN A 30 23.39 -27.80 5.96
CA ASN A 30 24.09 -28.22 7.17
C ASN A 30 23.30 -27.99 8.48
N ASN A 31 22.42 -27.01 8.51
CA ASN A 31 21.56 -26.75 9.67
C ASN A 31 20.38 -27.74 9.80
N TYR A 32 19.88 -28.25 8.68
CA TYR A 32 18.71 -29.13 8.65
C TYR A 32 19.01 -30.61 8.38
N MET A 33 20.16 -30.93 7.75
CA MET A 33 20.59 -32.30 7.46
C MET A 33 22.11 -32.46 7.57
N PRO A 34 22.65 -32.70 8.75
CA PRO A 34 24.09 -32.72 9.00
C PRO A 34 24.87 -33.91 8.38
N LEU A 35 24.26 -34.76 7.57
CA LEU A 35 24.84 -36.05 7.12
C LEU A 35 24.93 -36.22 5.59
N VAL A 36 24.66 -35.20 4.77
CA VAL A 36 24.77 -35.38 3.31
C VAL A 36 26.12 -34.85 2.81
N ASP A 37 26.92 -35.74 2.25
CA ASP A 37 28.21 -35.42 1.68
C ASP A 37 28.05 -34.44 0.49
N ASN A 38 28.77 -33.31 0.51
CA ASN A 38 28.78 -32.24 -0.50
C ASN A 38 29.13 -32.74 -1.93
N LYS A 39 29.51 -33.99 -2.05
CA LYS A 39 29.91 -34.63 -3.32
C LYS A 39 28.83 -35.44 -3.99
N THR A 40 27.62 -35.48 -3.43
CA THR A 40 26.50 -36.26 -4.00
C THR A 40 25.88 -35.57 -5.21
N ALA A 41 25.42 -36.36 -6.19
CA ALA A 41 24.69 -35.87 -7.35
C ALA A 41 23.40 -35.16 -6.95
N GLU A 42 22.78 -35.57 -5.85
CA GLU A 42 21.56 -34.96 -5.28
C GLU A 42 21.84 -33.51 -4.79
N TYR A 43 22.95 -33.27 -4.10
CA TYR A 43 23.35 -31.93 -3.69
C TYR A 43 23.55 -31.01 -4.90
N ALA A 44 24.25 -31.48 -5.94
CA ALA A 44 24.48 -30.71 -7.16
C ALA A 44 23.16 -30.35 -7.87
N ALA A 45 22.17 -31.30 -7.89
CA ALA A 45 20.85 -31.07 -8.47
C ALA A 45 20.06 -30.00 -7.70
N LYS A 46 20.07 -30.03 -6.37
CA LYS A 46 19.42 -29.02 -5.51
C LYS A 46 20.05 -27.64 -5.65
N VAL A 47 21.38 -27.57 -5.72
CA VAL A 47 22.09 -26.30 -5.99
C VAL A 47 21.69 -25.72 -7.34
N LEU A 48 21.57 -26.56 -8.38
CA LEU A 48 21.15 -26.12 -9.71
C LEU A 48 19.68 -25.68 -9.72
N GLU A 49 18.80 -26.36 -8.98
CA GLU A 49 17.41 -25.96 -8.82
C GLU A 49 17.30 -24.58 -8.16
N TYR A 50 18.02 -24.35 -7.06
CA TYR A 50 18.08 -23.06 -6.38
C TYR A 50 18.60 -21.94 -7.28
N LYS A 51 19.72 -22.20 -8.01
CA LYS A 51 20.27 -21.25 -9.00
C LYS A 51 19.24 -20.93 -10.07
N THR A 52 18.53 -21.94 -10.57
CA THR A 52 17.50 -21.77 -11.60
C THR A 52 16.37 -20.88 -11.08
N LYS A 53 15.87 -21.16 -9.85
CA LYS A 53 14.83 -20.36 -9.20
C LYS A 53 15.29 -18.90 -9.02
N ALA A 54 16.49 -18.68 -8.49
CA ALA A 54 17.04 -17.33 -8.26
C ALA A 54 17.19 -16.53 -9.56
N VAL A 55 17.54 -17.17 -10.69
CA VAL A 55 17.57 -16.50 -12.00
C VAL A 55 16.16 -16.17 -12.48
N ILE A 56 15.20 -17.08 -12.31
CA ILE A 56 13.81 -16.85 -12.66
C ILE A 56 13.26 -15.66 -11.86
N ASP A 57 13.46 -15.64 -10.55
CA ASP A 57 13.05 -14.55 -9.66
C ASP A 57 13.68 -13.20 -10.06
N LEU A 58 14.93 -13.22 -10.56
CA LEU A 58 15.62 -12.01 -11.03
C LEU A 58 15.02 -11.44 -12.32
N VAL A 59 14.57 -12.29 -13.26
CA VAL A 59 14.07 -11.85 -14.57
C VAL A 59 12.54 -11.77 -14.64
N SER A 60 11.83 -12.39 -13.69
CA SER A 60 10.37 -12.42 -13.64
C SER A 60 9.79 -11.04 -13.37
N TYR A 61 8.57 -10.84 -13.84
CA TYR A 61 7.73 -9.75 -13.38
C TYR A 61 7.32 -10.01 -11.91
N GLY A 62 7.47 -9.03 -11.05
CA GLY A 62 7.34 -9.17 -9.59
C GLY A 62 8.62 -8.74 -8.85
N ASN A 63 9.75 -8.70 -9.56
CA ASN A 63 10.97 -8.12 -9.02
C ASN A 63 10.87 -6.59 -9.01
N PHE A 64 11.11 -5.97 -7.85
CA PHE A 64 11.05 -4.50 -7.69
C PHE A 64 12.28 -3.77 -8.26
N MET A 65 13.37 -4.46 -8.53
CA MET A 65 14.59 -3.80 -9.01
C MET A 65 14.44 -3.10 -10.37
N PRO A 66 13.75 -3.67 -11.37
CA PRO A 66 13.48 -2.98 -12.64
C PRO A 66 12.65 -1.71 -12.49
N LEU A 67 11.74 -1.61 -11.50
CA LEU A 67 10.89 -0.44 -11.27
C LEU A 67 11.70 0.86 -11.24
N PHE A 68 12.72 0.92 -10.38
CA PHE A 68 13.55 2.12 -10.24
C PHE A 68 14.26 2.49 -11.54
N LEU A 69 14.77 1.50 -12.26
CA LEU A 69 15.45 1.71 -13.53
C LEU A 69 14.49 2.20 -14.61
N MET A 70 13.30 1.60 -14.73
CA MET A 70 12.29 1.98 -15.72
C MET A 70 11.79 3.40 -15.48
N VAL A 71 11.47 3.75 -14.23
CA VAL A 71 11.04 5.11 -13.87
C VAL A 71 12.14 6.14 -14.13
N THR A 72 13.38 5.85 -13.69
CA THR A 72 14.53 6.73 -13.91
C THR A 72 14.84 6.88 -15.41
N ALA A 73 14.78 5.79 -16.16
CA ALA A 73 14.97 5.82 -17.62
C ALA A 73 13.89 6.66 -18.30
N ALA A 74 12.63 6.52 -17.92
CA ALA A 74 11.52 7.32 -18.46
C ALA A 74 11.75 8.82 -18.23
N VAL A 75 12.18 9.22 -17.03
CA VAL A 75 12.51 10.62 -16.72
C VAL A 75 13.69 11.12 -17.55
N ILE A 76 14.79 10.35 -17.60
CA ILE A 76 15.99 10.76 -18.34
C ILE A 76 15.70 10.85 -19.84
N ILE A 77 15.12 9.81 -20.44
CA ILE A 77 14.86 9.75 -21.89
C ILE A 77 13.80 10.78 -22.28
N GLY A 78 12.70 10.88 -21.50
CA GLY A 78 11.63 11.84 -21.77
C GLY A 78 12.09 13.29 -21.66
N THR A 79 12.87 13.59 -20.63
CA THR A 79 13.43 14.94 -20.47
C THR A 79 14.45 15.26 -21.56
N ALA A 80 15.38 14.33 -21.86
CA ALA A 80 16.42 14.55 -22.88
C ALA A 80 15.82 14.71 -24.28
N GLY A 81 14.90 13.84 -24.66
CA GLY A 81 14.26 13.86 -25.99
C GLY A 81 13.51 15.15 -26.29
N PHE A 82 12.82 15.71 -25.28
CA PHE A 82 12.01 16.91 -25.45
C PHE A 82 12.60 18.18 -24.82
N ALA A 83 13.87 18.14 -24.35
CA ALA A 83 14.56 19.28 -23.77
C ALA A 83 14.68 20.48 -24.72
N TYR A 84 14.69 20.24 -26.05
CA TYR A 84 14.77 21.32 -27.03
C TYR A 84 13.57 22.28 -26.97
N LEU A 85 12.40 21.80 -26.54
CA LEU A 85 11.18 22.58 -26.38
C LEU A 85 11.26 23.66 -25.29
N HIS A 86 12.25 23.59 -24.43
CA HIS A 86 12.42 24.49 -23.28
C HIS A 86 13.47 25.60 -23.55
N ASN A 87 14.07 25.61 -24.74
CA ASN A 87 15.03 26.61 -25.16
C ASN A 87 14.60 27.25 -26.49
N GLN A 88 14.33 28.56 -26.48
CA GLN A 88 13.82 29.30 -27.64
C GLN A 88 14.65 29.08 -28.89
N LYS A 89 16.00 29.20 -28.80
CA LYS A 89 16.89 29.03 -29.95
C LYS A 89 16.83 27.61 -30.55
N LYS A 90 16.66 26.62 -29.70
CA LYS A 90 16.51 25.22 -30.17
C LYS A 90 15.13 24.99 -30.79
N VAL A 91 14.07 25.56 -30.21
CA VAL A 91 12.72 25.49 -30.78
C VAL A 91 12.70 26.06 -32.18
N ASP A 92 13.25 27.27 -32.36
CA ASP A 92 13.30 27.94 -33.64
C ASP A 92 14.08 27.12 -34.68
N PHE A 93 15.23 26.55 -34.29
CA PHE A 93 16.03 25.66 -35.15
C PHE A 93 15.28 24.40 -35.56
N TYR A 94 14.73 23.64 -34.61
CA TYR A 94 14.04 22.38 -34.94
C TYR A 94 12.77 22.59 -35.75
N HIS A 95 12.08 23.72 -35.58
CA HIS A 95 10.88 24.02 -36.37
C HIS A 95 11.20 24.69 -37.74
N SER A 96 12.43 25.07 -37.98
CA SER A 96 12.87 25.52 -39.32
C SER A 96 13.17 24.35 -40.28
N ILE A 97 13.33 23.14 -39.75
CA ILE A 97 13.54 21.92 -40.54
C ILE A 97 12.25 21.61 -41.32
N PRO A 98 12.31 21.25 -42.61
CA PRO A 98 11.12 20.98 -43.43
C PRO A 98 10.48 19.63 -43.13
N VAL A 99 10.14 19.40 -41.87
CA VAL A 99 9.50 18.17 -41.35
C VAL A 99 8.21 18.56 -40.63
N ARG A 100 7.14 17.78 -40.80
CA ARG A 100 5.89 17.99 -40.08
C ARG A 100 6.11 17.84 -38.56
N ARG A 101 5.45 18.69 -37.78
CA ARG A 101 5.58 18.66 -36.28
C ARG A 101 5.27 17.28 -35.70
N GLU A 102 4.22 16.63 -36.22
CA GLU A 102 3.85 15.29 -35.76
C GLU A 102 4.93 14.25 -36.01
N MET A 103 5.60 14.33 -37.18
CA MET A 103 6.69 13.43 -37.52
C MET A 103 7.88 13.62 -36.58
N LEU A 104 8.20 14.86 -36.21
CA LEU A 104 9.26 15.15 -35.26
C LEU A 104 8.94 14.57 -33.87
N TYR A 105 7.69 14.72 -33.43
CA TYR A 105 7.22 14.08 -32.19
C TYR A 105 7.39 12.58 -32.23
N MET A 106 6.90 11.93 -33.32
CA MET A 106 6.95 10.48 -33.49
C MET A 106 8.38 9.94 -33.48
N VAL A 107 9.33 10.63 -34.11
CA VAL A 107 10.74 10.22 -34.12
C VAL A 107 11.27 10.20 -32.69
N TYR A 108 11.18 11.31 -31.93
CA TYR A 108 11.67 11.34 -30.55
C TYR A 108 10.98 10.36 -29.62
N HIS A 109 9.66 10.18 -29.84
CA HIS A 109 8.87 9.24 -29.06
C HIS A 109 9.31 7.79 -29.27
N ILE A 110 9.41 7.36 -30.53
CA ILE A 110 9.83 6.01 -30.90
C ILE A 110 11.28 5.76 -30.51
N ASP A 111 12.18 6.71 -30.78
CA ASP A 111 13.58 6.61 -30.39
C ASP A 111 13.74 6.35 -28.89
N GLY A 112 12.96 7.06 -28.07
CA GLY A 112 13.01 6.87 -26.61
C GLY A 112 12.62 5.44 -26.19
N ILE A 113 11.57 4.88 -26.79
CA ILE A 113 11.13 3.49 -26.53
C ILE A 113 12.21 2.49 -27.01
N LEU A 114 12.73 2.70 -28.22
CA LEU A 114 13.75 1.80 -28.81
C LEU A 114 15.05 1.81 -28.02
N ILE A 115 15.51 2.98 -27.57
CA ILE A 115 16.73 3.09 -26.75
C ILE A 115 16.60 2.24 -25.49
N LEU A 116 15.48 2.33 -24.77
CA LEU A 116 15.26 1.50 -23.59
C LEU A 116 15.13 0.02 -23.95
N ALA A 117 14.25 -0.31 -24.92
CA ALA A 117 13.97 -1.69 -25.28
C ALA A 117 15.25 -2.44 -25.69
N PHE A 118 16.07 -1.85 -26.56
CA PHE A 118 17.31 -2.46 -26.99
C PHE A 118 18.33 -2.57 -25.88
N THR A 119 18.46 -1.53 -25.04
CA THR A 119 19.39 -1.55 -23.90
C THR A 119 19.01 -2.64 -22.91
N CYS A 120 17.72 -2.71 -22.53
CA CYS A 120 17.23 -3.73 -21.60
C CYS A 120 17.38 -5.15 -22.18
N LEU A 121 16.95 -5.36 -23.42
CA LEU A 121 17.02 -6.66 -24.09
C LEU A 121 18.48 -7.15 -24.23
N ALA A 122 19.41 -6.26 -24.55
CA ALA A 122 20.83 -6.62 -24.63
C ALA A 122 21.37 -7.17 -23.28
N HIS A 123 21.01 -6.52 -22.16
CA HIS A 123 21.44 -6.98 -20.85
C HIS A 123 20.75 -8.28 -20.41
N LEU A 124 19.47 -8.47 -20.78
CA LEU A 124 18.77 -9.73 -20.54
C LEU A 124 19.36 -10.90 -21.33
N LEU A 125 19.82 -10.64 -22.58
CA LEU A 125 20.54 -11.64 -23.37
C LEU A 125 21.90 -11.99 -22.77
N ILE A 126 22.66 -10.99 -22.30
CA ILE A 126 23.94 -11.21 -21.59
C ILE A 126 23.69 -12.02 -20.32
N LEU A 127 22.65 -11.67 -19.53
CA LEU A 127 22.26 -12.42 -18.33
C LEU A 127 21.94 -13.87 -18.68
N THR A 128 21.14 -14.11 -19.73
CA THR A 128 20.75 -15.47 -20.14
C THR A 128 21.97 -16.30 -20.55
N ALA A 129 22.91 -15.70 -21.31
CA ALA A 129 24.15 -16.35 -21.71
C ALA A 129 25.05 -16.67 -20.48
N ALA A 130 25.14 -15.73 -19.53
CA ALA A 130 25.89 -15.94 -18.31
C ALA A 130 25.24 -17.02 -17.41
N ALA A 131 23.91 -17.02 -17.26
CA ALA A 131 23.19 -18.05 -16.52
C ALA A 131 23.39 -19.45 -17.12
N ALA A 132 23.43 -19.56 -18.45
CA ALA A 132 23.73 -20.81 -19.15
C ALA A 132 25.16 -21.31 -18.84
N ALA A 133 26.14 -20.42 -18.70
CA ALA A 133 27.52 -20.77 -18.30
C ALA A 133 27.55 -21.35 -16.86
N TYR A 134 26.61 -20.97 -15.97
CA TYR A 134 26.43 -21.55 -14.63
C TYR A 134 25.58 -22.84 -14.64
N GLY A 135 25.21 -23.35 -15.81
CA GLY A 135 24.45 -24.59 -15.96
C GLY A 135 22.92 -24.45 -15.92
N VAL A 136 22.42 -23.22 -15.84
CA VAL A 136 20.95 -22.96 -15.83
C VAL A 136 20.42 -23.04 -17.27
N SER A 137 19.38 -23.85 -17.50
CA SER A 137 18.80 -24.05 -18.83
C SER A 137 18.09 -22.79 -19.32
N PRO A 138 18.48 -22.21 -20.49
CA PRO A 138 17.80 -21.06 -21.08
C PRO A 138 16.30 -21.29 -21.31
N ALA A 139 15.88 -22.50 -21.65
CA ALA A 139 14.47 -22.84 -21.90
C ALA A 139 13.56 -22.56 -20.70
N LYS A 140 14.09 -22.69 -19.46
CA LYS A 140 13.35 -22.38 -18.23
C LYS A 140 13.24 -20.89 -17.93
N ILE A 141 14.17 -20.09 -18.48
CA ILE A 141 14.30 -18.65 -18.21
C ILE A 141 13.52 -17.82 -19.22
N LEU A 142 13.47 -18.22 -20.49
CA LEU A 142 12.96 -17.39 -21.60
C LEU A 142 11.50 -16.97 -21.41
N GLY A 143 10.62 -17.83 -20.94
CA GLY A 143 9.21 -17.51 -20.69
C GLY A 143 9.04 -16.38 -19.66
N PRO A 144 9.51 -16.55 -18.41
CA PRO A 144 9.48 -15.51 -17.38
C PRO A 144 10.19 -14.21 -17.81
N LEU A 145 11.33 -14.33 -18.52
CA LEU A 145 12.10 -13.20 -19.02
C LEU A 145 11.32 -12.35 -20.02
N PHE A 146 10.72 -12.96 -21.04
CA PHE A 146 9.97 -12.21 -22.04
C PHE A 146 8.69 -11.61 -21.45
N PHE A 147 8.02 -12.31 -20.56
CA PHE A 147 6.86 -11.76 -19.86
C PHE A 147 7.26 -10.58 -18.97
N GLY A 148 8.32 -10.72 -18.16
CA GLY A 148 8.86 -9.66 -17.33
C GLY A 148 9.31 -8.45 -18.16
N PHE A 149 10.04 -8.68 -19.24
CA PHE A 149 10.44 -7.62 -20.18
C PHE A 149 9.23 -6.87 -20.75
N PHE A 150 8.21 -7.59 -21.25
CA PHE A 150 7.02 -7.01 -21.83
C PHE A 150 6.24 -6.16 -20.82
N MET A 151 6.00 -6.67 -19.61
CA MET A 151 5.30 -5.93 -18.56
C MET A 151 6.05 -4.68 -18.12
N ASN A 152 7.36 -4.81 -17.87
CA ASN A 152 8.21 -3.69 -17.51
C ASN A 152 8.28 -2.62 -18.61
N LEU A 153 8.28 -3.04 -19.89
CA LEU A 153 8.24 -2.13 -21.04
C LEU A 153 6.90 -1.38 -21.13
N LEU A 154 5.77 -2.03 -20.85
CA LEU A 154 4.46 -1.37 -20.82
C LEU A 154 4.41 -0.29 -19.76
N TYR A 155 4.86 -0.59 -18.52
CA TYR A 155 4.91 0.41 -17.45
C TYR A 155 5.91 1.52 -17.74
N PHE A 156 7.04 1.21 -18.37
CA PHE A 156 7.95 2.25 -18.86
C PHE A 156 7.24 3.17 -19.84
N ILE A 157 6.52 2.65 -20.82
CA ILE A 157 5.81 3.47 -21.84
C ILE A 157 4.82 4.41 -21.14
N ILE A 158 3.97 3.92 -20.23
CA ILE A 158 2.99 4.74 -19.52
C ILE A 158 3.68 5.84 -18.68
N THR A 159 4.76 5.49 -17.99
CA THR A 159 5.57 6.43 -17.22
C THR A 159 6.23 7.46 -18.12
N TYR A 160 6.77 7.04 -19.25
CA TYR A 160 7.39 7.88 -20.27
C TYR A 160 6.40 8.86 -20.91
N GLU A 161 5.18 8.41 -21.24
CA GLU A 161 4.10 9.29 -21.72
C GLU A 161 3.75 10.37 -20.70
N THR A 162 3.74 10.03 -19.41
CA THR A 162 3.49 11.00 -18.36
C THR A 162 4.59 12.05 -18.28
N VAL A 163 5.86 11.65 -18.41
CA VAL A 163 6.99 12.59 -18.50
C VAL A 163 6.85 13.49 -19.72
N ILE A 164 6.54 12.92 -20.88
CA ILE A 164 6.30 13.70 -22.10
C ILE A 164 5.18 14.72 -21.90
N ALA A 165 4.05 14.31 -21.33
CA ALA A 165 2.94 15.22 -21.04
C ALA A 165 3.38 16.37 -20.12
N ALA A 166 4.15 16.10 -19.07
CA ALA A 166 4.72 17.12 -18.17
C ALA A 166 5.64 18.08 -18.92
N MET A 167 6.51 17.56 -19.78
CA MET A 167 7.40 18.37 -20.62
C MET A 167 6.63 19.22 -21.64
N MET A 168 5.53 18.71 -22.21
CA MET A 168 4.67 19.49 -23.11
C MET A 168 3.93 20.62 -22.41
N MET A 169 3.51 20.39 -21.16
CA MET A 169 2.75 21.38 -20.39
C MET A 169 3.61 22.51 -19.82
N THR A 170 4.93 22.35 -19.78
CA THR A 170 5.86 23.28 -19.13
C THR A 170 6.82 23.93 -20.15
N GLY A 171 7.37 25.10 -19.81
CA GLY A 171 8.29 25.83 -20.69
C GLY A 171 9.72 25.92 -20.16
N LYS A 172 10.00 25.40 -18.93
CA LYS A 172 11.33 25.26 -18.34
C LYS A 172 11.55 23.83 -17.91
N ILE A 173 12.72 23.25 -18.16
CA ILE A 173 13.04 21.86 -17.82
C ILE A 173 12.81 21.55 -16.33
N ILE A 174 13.26 22.45 -15.43
CA ILE A 174 13.09 22.27 -13.98
C ILE A 174 11.60 22.18 -13.62
N VAL A 175 10.76 23.03 -14.22
CA VAL A 175 9.31 22.99 -13.99
C VAL A 175 8.71 21.70 -14.56
N GLY A 176 9.23 21.21 -15.69
CA GLY A 176 8.87 19.91 -16.27
C GLY A 176 9.18 18.74 -15.35
N LEU A 177 10.36 18.73 -14.75
CA LEU A 177 10.74 17.71 -13.76
C LEU A 177 9.86 17.77 -12.50
N LEU A 178 9.57 18.98 -11.99
CA LEU A 178 8.63 19.15 -10.86
C LEU A 178 7.23 18.69 -11.22
N ALA A 179 6.73 19.01 -12.43
CA ALA A 179 5.43 18.54 -12.90
C ALA A 179 5.39 17.00 -13.03
N THR A 180 6.48 16.38 -13.49
CA THR A 180 6.62 14.92 -13.53
C THR A 180 6.52 14.33 -12.13
N ALA A 181 7.25 14.88 -11.16
CA ALA A 181 7.17 14.43 -9.78
C ALA A 181 5.76 14.55 -9.21
N VAL A 182 5.06 15.66 -9.50
CA VAL A 182 3.65 15.84 -9.12
C VAL A 182 2.76 14.77 -9.76
N PHE A 183 2.88 14.50 -11.06
CA PHE A 183 2.06 13.48 -11.72
C PHE A 183 2.30 12.07 -11.19
N PHE A 184 3.51 11.78 -10.76
CA PHE A 184 3.83 10.47 -10.16
C PHE A 184 3.30 10.33 -8.73
N SER A 185 3.30 11.39 -7.94
CA SER A 185 3.02 11.33 -6.52
C SER A 185 1.64 11.85 -6.11
N PHE A 186 0.93 12.60 -6.95
CA PHE A 186 -0.29 13.31 -6.58
C PHE A 186 -1.39 12.36 -6.05
N PHE A 187 -1.77 11.36 -6.83
CA PHE A 187 -2.84 10.43 -6.45
C PHE A 187 -2.46 9.54 -5.25
N PRO A 188 -1.27 8.92 -5.20
CA PRO A 188 -0.83 8.21 -4.01
C PRO A 188 -0.77 9.10 -2.77
N ALA A 189 -0.31 10.36 -2.92
CA ALA A 189 -0.28 11.30 -1.80
C ALA A 189 -1.69 11.66 -1.31
N VAL A 190 -2.64 11.87 -2.23
CA VAL A 190 -4.05 12.11 -1.85
C VAL A 190 -4.62 10.90 -1.13
N GLY A 191 -4.39 9.69 -1.63
CA GLY A 191 -4.84 8.44 -0.98
C GLY A 191 -4.30 8.30 0.43
N GLY A 192 -2.98 8.40 0.60
CA GLY A 192 -2.35 8.29 1.91
C GLY A 192 -2.72 9.42 2.89
N LEU A 193 -2.98 10.64 2.37
CA LEU A 193 -3.47 11.73 3.22
C LEU A 193 -4.93 11.51 3.66
N LEU A 194 -5.81 11.03 2.78
CA LEU A 194 -7.19 10.70 3.14
C LEU A 194 -7.23 9.59 4.19
N GLU A 195 -6.51 8.50 3.98
CA GLU A 195 -6.35 7.42 4.95
C GLU A 195 -5.78 7.92 6.27
N GLY A 196 -4.75 8.78 6.22
CA GLY A 196 -4.18 9.40 7.41
C GLY A 196 -5.18 10.26 8.17
N PHE A 197 -6.03 11.04 7.48
CA PHE A 197 -7.10 11.82 8.11
C PHE A 197 -8.18 10.91 8.72
N GLU A 198 -8.57 9.83 8.04
CA GLU A 198 -9.51 8.84 8.57
C GLU A 198 -8.99 8.21 9.85
N ASN A 199 -7.75 7.74 9.86
CA ASN A 199 -7.11 7.12 11.03
C ASN A 199 -6.93 8.09 12.20
N ILE A 200 -6.75 9.38 11.93
CA ILE A 200 -6.59 10.41 12.96
C ILE A 200 -7.94 10.80 13.57
N PHE A 201 -8.98 10.98 12.76
CA PHE A 201 -10.22 11.64 13.19
C PHE A 201 -11.37 10.66 13.43
N PHE A 202 -11.42 9.54 12.74
CA PHE A 202 -12.47 8.55 12.96
C PHE A 202 -12.03 7.50 13.99
N ILE A 203 -12.87 7.31 15.00
CA ILE A 203 -12.59 6.41 16.12
C ILE A 203 -12.79 4.95 15.70
N THR A 204 -13.78 4.72 14.84
CA THR A 204 -14.16 3.39 14.37
C THR A 204 -13.45 2.99 13.07
N ALA A 205 -12.45 3.77 12.62
CA ALA A 205 -11.69 3.43 11.42
C ALA A 205 -10.94 2.11 11.60
N ASN A 206 -11.12 1.20 10.65
CA ASN A 206 -10.39 -0.06 10.59
C ASN A 206 -9.37 0.00 9.46
N GLN A 207 -8.10 -0.05 9.78
CA GLN A 207 -6.98 0.15 8.85
C GLN A 207 -6.96 -0.87 7.70
N VAL A 208 -7.42 -2.09 7.95
CA VAL A 208 -7.29 -3.22 6.99
C VAL A 208 -8.24 -3.12 5.80
N LEU A 209 -9.33 -2.34 5.89
CA LEU A 209 -10.31 -2.22 4.81
C LEU A 209 -10.25 -0.92 4.01
N HIS A 210 -9.33 -0.02 4.33
CA HIS A 210 -9.13 1.24 3.58
C HIS A 210 -8.17 1.10 2.39
N GLU A 211 -7.53 -0.06 2.22
CA GLU A 211 -6.67 -0.36 1.08
C GLU A 211 -7.34 -0.12 -0.27
N GLU A 212 -8.66 -0.37 -0.39
CA GLU A 212 -9.39 -0.20 -1.64
C GLU A 212 -9.31 1.22 -2.22
N LEU A 213 -9.43 2.27 -1.39
CA LEU A 213 -9.37 3.65 -1.86
C LEU A 213 -7.94 4.07 -2.19
N PHE A 214 -6.98 3.66 -1.36
CA PHE A 214 -5.56 3.92 -1.60
C PHE A 214 -5.10 3.25 -2.88
N ASP A 215 -5.45 1.99 -3.09
CA ASP A 215 -5.15 1.23 -4.31
C ASP A 215 -5.83 1.84 -5.54
N ALA A 216 -7.11 2.19 -5.45
CA ALA A 216 -7.83 2.83 -6.55
C ALA A 216 -7.18 4.15 -6.97
N LEU A 217 -6.76 4.99 -6.02
CA LEU A 217 -6.03 6.22 -6.28
C LEU A 217 -4.60 5.94 -6.74
N GLY A 218 -3.95 4.93 -6.18
CA GLY A 218 -2.63 4.48 -6.59
C GLY A 218 -2.58 4.09 -8.07
N HIS A 219 -3.60 3.38 -8.55
CA HIS A 219 -3.72 3.01 -9.97
C HIS A 219 -3.86 4.20 -10.93
N LEU A 220 -4.28 5.39 -10.46
CA LEU A 220 -4.30 6.60 -11.27
C LEU A 220 -2.91 7.24 -11.46
N SER A 221 -1.93 6.82 -10.68
CA SER A 221 -0.53 7.21 -10.85
C SER A 221 0.22 6.13 -11.64
N PRO A 222 1.00 6.48 -12.68
CA PRO A 222 1.79 5.50 -13.43
C PRO A 222 2.75 4.70 -12.54
N VAL A 223 3.40 5.38 -11.60
CA VAL A 223 4.34 4.75 -10.66
C VAL A 223 3.57 3.97 -9.59
N GLY A 224 2.47 4.50 -9.07
CA GLY A 224 1.62 3.81 -8.11
C GLY A 224 1.05 2.51 -8.69
N ALA A 225 0.46 2.56 -9.88
CA ALA A 225 -0.04 1.38 -10.57
C ALA A 225 1.05 0.32 -10.81
N TYR A 226 2.27 0.75 -11.09
CA TYR A 226 3.41 -0.16 -11.27
C TYR A 226 3.78 -0.84 -9.95
N VAL A 227 3.88 -0.07 -8.84
CA VAL A 227 4.18 -0.62 -7.51
C VAL A 227 3.12 -1.62 -7.06
N ILE A 228 1.83 -1.25 -7.16
CA ILE A 228 0.71 -2.13 -6.77
C ILE A 228 0.73 -3.42 -7.58
N SER A 229 0.91 -3.33 -8.90
CA SER A 229 0.98 -4.53 -9.75
C SER A 229 2.16 -5.45 -9.42
N LEU A 230 3.32 -4.89 -9.04
CA LEU A 230 4.46 -5.69 -8.59
C LEU A 230 4.20 -6.35 -7.23
N ALA A 231 3.55 -5.63 -6.31
CA ALA A 231 3.16 -6.16 -5.01
C ALA A 231 2.17 -7.32 -5.17
N ASP A 232 1.12 -7.15 -5.97
CA ASP A 232 0.14 -8.21 -6.26
C ASP A 232 0.81 -9.50 -6.80
N VAL A 233 1.76 -9.35 -7.72
CA VAL A 233 2.47 -10.51 -8.28
C VAL A 233 3.43 -11.13 -7.25
N SER A 234 4.07 -10.32 -6.41
CA SER A 234 4.91 -10.78 -5.31
C SER A 234 4.10 -11.58 -4.27
N ASP A 235 2.84 -11.20 -4.05
CA ASP A 235 1.87 -11.89 -3.20
C ASP A 235 1.22 -13.12 -3.88
N GLY A 236 1.70 -13.49 -5.07
CA GLY A 236 1.26 -14.68 -5.80
C GLY A 236 0.01 -14.48 -6.66
N LYS A 237 -0.49 -13.26 -6.81
CA LYS A 237 -1.62 -12.98 -7.71
C LYS A 237 -1.14 -12.98 -9.18
N ALA A 238 -1.89 -13.64 -10.04
CA ALA A 238 -1.57 -13.69 -11.46
C ALA A 238 -2.01 -12.39 -12.17
N VAL A 239 -1.17 -11.91 -13.09
CA VAL A 239 -1.55 -10.78 -13.98
C VAL A 239 -2.69 -11.21 -14.90
N THR A 240 -3.79 -10.49 -14.87
CA THR A 240 -4.97 -10.79 -15.69
C THR A 240 -4.88 -10.16 -17.08
N ILE A 241 -5.57 -10.75 -18.04
CA ILE A 241 -5.65 -10.20 -19.41
C ILE A 241 -6.28 -8.80 -19.39
N SER A 242 -7.26 -8.56 -18.51
CA SER A 242 -7.89 -7.25 -18.35
C SER A 242 -6.90 -6.16 -17.89
N GLN A 243 -5.95 -6.49 -17.01
CA GLN A 243 -4.88 -5.58 -16.60
C GLN A 243 -3.96 -5.23 -17.79
N ILE A 244 -3.54 -6.24 -18.57
CA ILE A 244 -2.71 -5.99 -19.77
C ILE A 244 -3.44 -5.11 -20.79
N LEU A 245 -4.72 -5.37 -21.06
CA LEU A 245 -5.53 -4.55 -21.95
C LEU A 245 -5.69 -3.13 -21.42
N GLY A 246 -5.90 -2.96 -20.11
CA GLY A 246 -5.95 -1.65 -19.45
C GLY A 246 -4.66 -0.86 -19.64
N LEU A 247 -3.50 -1.50 -19.46
CA LEU A 247 -2.19 -0.88 -19.67
C LEU A 247 -1.96 -0.48 -21.14
N LEU A 248 -2.36 -1.31 -22.09
CA LEU A 248 -2.26 -0.99 -23.53
C LEU A 248 -3.15 0.22 -23.88
N ILE A 249 -4.37 0.27 -23.35
CA ILE A 249 -5.27 1.42 -23.55
C ILE A 249 -4.66 2.68 -22.92
N ALA A 250 -4.11 2.58 -21.71
CA ALA A 250 -3.47 3.71 -21.02
C ALA A 250 -2.25 4.23 -21.79
N ALA A 251 -1.38 3.34 -22.28
CA ALA A 251 -0.25 3.69 -23.11
C ALA A 251 -0.67 4.40 -24.41
N PHE A 252 -1.69 3.86 -25.09
CA PHE A 252 -2.23 4.47 -26.31
C PHE A 252 -2.87 5.83 -26.05
N ALA A 253 -3.64 5.96 -24.99
CA ALA A 253 -4.26 7.22 -24.56
C ALA A 253 -3.20 8.27 -24.20
N GLY A 254 -2.14 7.87 -23.48
CA GLY A 254 -0.99 8.72 -23.14
C GLY A 254 -0.29 9.24 -24.39
N TRP A 255 -0.03 8.35 -25.37
CA TRP A 255 0.55 8.72 -26.66
C TRP A 255 -0.29 9.76 -27.41
N ILE A 256 -1.62 9.55 -27.50
CA ILE A 256 -2.52 10.52 -28.14
C ILE A 256 -2.49 11.85 -27.38
N LEU A 257 -2.55 11.83 -26.06
CA LEU A 257 -2.50 13.02 -25.23
C LEU A 257 -1.19 13.81 -25.47
N GLY A 258 -0.05 13.13 -25.46
CA GLY A 258 1.25 13.73 -25.72
C GLY A 258 1.33 14.39 -27.10
N LEU A 259 0.82 13.71 -28.13
CA LEU A 259 0.76 14.23 -29.49
C LEU A 259 -0.14 15.48 -29.59
N GLU A 260 -1.32 15.45 -28.97
CA GLU A 260 -2.25 16.58 -28.97
C GLU A 260 -1.70 17.79 -28.18
N LEU A 261 -1.05 17.55 -27.04
CA LEU A 261 -0.37 18.59 -26.30
C LEU A 261 0.76 19.20 -27.12
N TYR A 262 1.55 18.37 -27.83
CA TYR A 262 2.62 18.85 -28.70
C TYR A 262 2.10 19.72 -29.85
N ARG A 263 1.00 19.30 -30.50
CA ARG A 263 0.36 20.06 -31.58
C ARG A 263 -0.13 21.43 -31.11
N LYS A 264 -0.77 21.47 -29.93
CA LYS A 264 -1.37 22.69 -29.36
C LYS A 264 -0.38 23.58 -28.62
N ARG A 265 0.83 23.10 -28.35
CA ARG A 265 1.85 23.85 -27.62
C ARG A 265 2.27 25.11 -28.38
N PRO A 266 2.16 26.31 -27.76
CA PRO A 266 2.67 27.54 -28.34
C PRO A 266 4.20 27.53 -28.43
N LEU A 267 4.78 28.01 -29.53
CA LEU A 267 6.24 28.13 -29.67
C LEU A 267 6.85 29.09 -28.65
N GLU A 268 6.11 30.14 -28.29
CA GLU A 268 6.49 31.12 -27.27
C GLU A 268 6.47 30.61 -25.82
N ALA A 269 6.12 29.32 -25.62
CA ALA A 269 6.09 28.74 -24.30
C ALA A 269 7.49 28.48 -23.72
N ALA A 270 8.50 28.39 -24.59
CA ALA A 270 9.89 28.17 -24.16
C ALA A 270 10.35 29.30 -23.22
N GLY A 271 10.92 28.92 -22.07
CA GLY A 271 11.36 29.86 -21.02
C GLY A 271 10.27 30.32 -20.05
N LYS A 272 8.97 30.10 -20.34
CA LYS A 272 7.88 30.35 -19.39
C LYS A 272 7.71 29.16 -18.43
N ALA A 273 7.12 29.36 -17.26
CA ALA A 273 6.89 28.26 -16.32
C ALA A 273 5.94 27.21 -16.93
N MET A 274 4.78 27.64 -17.40
CA MET A 274 3.76 26.78 -18.01
C MET A 274 3.52 27.18 -19.46
N ALA A 275 3.31 26.15 -20.33
CA ALA A 275 2.99 26.36 -21.73
C ALA A 275 1.53 26.82 -21.93
N PHE A 276 0.62 26.32 -21.10
CA PHE A 276 -0.81 26.63 -21.18
C PHE A 276 -1.28 27.44 -19.97
N LYS A 277 -1.66 28.69 -20.20
CA LYS A 277 -2.10 29.59 -19.12
C LYS A 277 -3.36 29.09 -18.39
N LYS A 278 -4.27 28.40 -19.11
CA LYS A 278 -5.54 27.90 -18.54
C LYS A 278 -5.34 26.81 -17.49
N THR A 279 -4.26 26.03 -17.55
CA THR A 279 -3.98 24.93 -16.62
C THR A 279 -3.29 25.41 -15.33
N MET A 280 -2.78 26.63 -15.29
CA MET A 280 -2.04 27.16 -14.13
C MET A 280 -2.89 27.20 -12.84
N ALA A 281 -4.13 27.67 -12.95
CA ALA A 281 -5.01 27.84 -11.79
C ALA A 281 -5.45 26.49 -11.17
N PRO A 282 -6.01 25.52 -11.94
CA PRO A 282 -6.41 24.23 -11.36
C PRO A 282 -5.24 23.45 -10.77
N ILE A 283 -4.08 23.41 -11.45
CA ILE A 283 -2.90 22.69 -10.96
C ILE A 283 -2.43 23.31 -9.63
N ARG A 284 -2.37 24.66 -9.55
CA ARG A 284 -2.02 25.35 -8.31
C ARG A 284 -2.97 25.00 -7.17
N ILE A 285 -4.28 25.09 -7.38
CA ILE A 285 -5.29 24.81 -6.36
C ILE A 285 -5.13 23.39 -5.82
N LEU A 286 -4.99 22.39 -6.72
CA LEU A 286 -4.84 20.99 -6.32
C LEU A 286 -3.57 20.77 -5.48
N ILE A 287 -2.43 21.25 -5.94
CA ILE A 287 -1.16 21.08 -5.21
C ILE A 287 -1.21 21.80 -3.85
N VAL A 288 -1.75 23.02 -3.82
CA VAL A 288 -1.84 23.82 -2.58
C VAL A 288 -2.71 23.13 -1.54
N LEU A 289 -3.83 22.54 -1.95
CA LEU A 289 -4.70 21.77 -1.04
C LEU A 289 -4.00 20.52 -0.50
N VAL A 290 -3.35 19.74 -1.35
CA VAL A 290 -2.61 18.53 -0.92
C VAL A 290 -1.47 18.90 0.03
N CYS A 291 -0.71 19.95 -0.25
CA CYS A 291 0.32 20.45 0.66
C CYS A 291 -0.27 20.93 1.99
N GLY A 292 -1.42 21.60 1.96
CA GLY A 292 -2.15 22.01 3.16
C GLY A 292 -2.60 20.83 4.01
N MET A 293 -3.15 19.80 3.38
CA MET A 293 -3.52 18.56 4.08
C MET A 293 -2.30 17.89 4.72
N GLY A 294 -1.21 17.72 3.97
CA GLY A 294 0.02 17.08 4.48
C GLY A 294 0.62 17.84 5.66
N THR A 295 0.72 19.17 5.58
CA THR A 295 1.23 19.98 6.69
C THR A 295 0.27 20.02 7.88
N SER A 296 -1.04 19.98 7.65
CA SER A 296 -2.04 19.86 8.70
C SER A 296 -1.87 18.56 9.49
N MET A 297 -1.74 17.44 8.79
CA MET A 297 -1.50 16.14 9.38
C MET A 297 -0.16 16.11 10.15
N PHE A 298 0.90 16.66 9.60
CA PHE A 298 2.22 16.76 10.24
C PHE A 298 2.14 17.51 11.58
N PHE A 299 1.55 18.71 11.61
CA PHE A 299 1.43 19.48 12.85
C PHE A 299 0.44 18.86 13.84
N TRP A 300 -0.60 18.20 13.35
CA TRP A 300 -1.49 17.42 14.21
C TRP A 300 -0.76 16.28 14.92
N THR A 301 0.04 15.51 14.20
CA THR A 301 0.81 14.38 14.76
C THR A 301 1.83 14.83 15.81
N LEU A 302 2.40 16.03 15.66
CA LEU A 302 3.34 16.58 16.62
C LEU A 302 2.70 16.96 17.97
N GLN A 303 1.45 17.47 17.96
CA GLN A 303 0.85 18.11 19.13
C GLN A 303 -0.57 17.63 19.46
N ASN A 304 -1.18 16.78 18.67
CA ASN A 304 -2.54 16.23 18.82
C ASN A 304 -3.62 17.30 19.15
N GLY A 305 -3.53 18.48 18.53
CA GLY A 305 -4.39 19.62 18.87
C GLY A 305 -5.02 20.32 17.67
N LEU A 306 -6.31 20.68 17.80
CA LEU A 306 -7.06 21.40 16.77
C LEU A 306 -6.32 22.66 16.26
N ARG A 307 -5.74 23.42 17.18
CA ARG A 307 -5.00 24.66 16.84
C ARG A 307 -3.80 24.37 15.94
N TRP A 308 -3.08 23.30 16.22
CA TRP A 308 -1.90 22.92 15.45
C TRP A 308 -2.27 22.30 14.09
N GLY A 309 -3.32 21.51 14.01
CA GLY A 309 -3.84 21.02 12.73
C GLY A 309 -4.30 22.16 11.81
N LEU A 310 -5.08 23.10 12.35
CA LEU A 310 -5.51 24.30 11.60
C LEU A 310 -4.33 25.20 11.23
N PHE A 311 -3.38 25.40 12.14
CA PHE A 311 -2.15 26.13 11.86
C PHE A 311 -1.38 25.50 10.71
N GLY A 312 -1.16 24.18 10.75
CA GLY A 312 -0.49 23.43 9.69
C GLY A 312 -1.23 23.57 8.35
N MET A 313 -2.57 23.47 8.35
CA MET A 313 -3.38 23.64 7.15
C MET A 313 -3.17 25.01 6.51
N VAL A 314 -3.32 26.09 7.28
CA VAL A 314 -3.20 27.46 6.78
C VAL A 314 -1.77 27.77 6.35
N MET A 315 -0.78 27.36 7.16
CA MET A 315 0.63 27.60 6.84
C MET A 315 1.07 26.82 5.60
N GLY A 316 0.66 25.56 5.46
CA GLY A 316 0.96 24.76 4.28
C GLY A 316 0.35 25.33 3.00
N ILE A 317 -0.90 25.77 3.07
CA ILE A 317 -1.57 26.45 1.96
C ILE A 317 -0.85 27.75 1.59
N LEU A 318 -0.50 28.57 2.57
CA LEU A 318 0.20 29.83 2.35
C LEU A 318 1.58 29.62 1.71
N LEU A 319 2.40 28.74 2.29
CA LEU A 319 3.76 28.49 1.81
C LEU A 319 3.76 27.86 0.41
N SER A 320 2.94 26.83 0.20
CA SER A 320 2.85 26.17 -1.12
C SER A 320 2.33 27.10 -2.21
N HIS A 321 1.34 27.95 -1.89
CA HIS A 321 0.85 28.97 -2.80
C HIS A 321 1.96 29.97 -3.17
N CYS A 322 2.70 30.48 -2.20
CA CYS A 322 3.83 31.39 -2.44
C CYS A 322 4.92 30.74 -3.29
N ILE A 323 5.29 29.49 -3.01
CA ILE A 323 6.30 28.75 -3.80
C ILE A 323 5.84 28.59 -5.26
N ILE A 324 4.58 28.20 -5.49
CA ILE A 324 4.06 28.02 -6.84
C ILE A 324 3.97 29.36 -7.58
N GLU A 325 3.59 30.46 -6.91
CA GLU A 325 3.60 31.79 -7.54
C GLU A 325 5.02 32.24 -7.93
N ILE A 326 6.03 31.96 -7.11
CA ILE A 326 7.43 32.21 -7.46
C ILE A 326 7.82 31.41 -8.71
N ILE A 327 7.46 30.14 -8.76
CA ILE A 327 7.75 29.28 -9.92
C ILE A 327 7.05 29.81 -11.17
N TYR A 328 5.79 30.24 -11.07
CA TYR A 328 4.98 30.68 -12.20
C TYR A 328 5.37 32.08 -12.71
N GLN A 329 5.65 32.99 -11.81
CA GLN A 329 5.89 34.39 -12.18
C GLN A 329 7.37 34.78 -12.26
N ALA A 330 8.25 33.96 -11.62
CA ALA A 330 9.67 34.26 -11.43
C ALA A 330 9.92 35.67 -10.81
N ASP A 331 8.97 36.16 -9.99
CA ASP A 331 8.99 37.48 -9.41
C ASP A 331 8.42 37.47 -7.98
N PHE A 332 9.28 37.76 -7.01
CA PHE A 332 8.91 37.78 -5.58
C PHE A 332 7.86 38.87 -5.23
N LYS A 333 7.76 39.95 -6.04
CA LYS A 333 6.76 41.00 -5.82
C LYS A 333 5.33 40.54 -6.11
N LYS A 334 5.16 39.41 -6.80
CA LYS A 334 3.87 38.87 -7.22
C LYS A 334 3.37 37.69 -6.37
N LEU A 335 3.98 37.45 -5.20
CA LEU A 335 3.63 36.34 -4.29
C LEU A 335 2.13 36.24 -3.98
N PHE A 336 1.46 37.40 -3.87
CA PHE A 336 0.04 37.50 -3.54
C PHE A 336 -0.82 37.96 -4.70
N SER A 337 -0.42 37.72 -5.96
CA SER A 337 -1.16 38.14 -7.15
C SER A 337 -2.57 37.54 -7.26
N HIS A 338 -2.77 36.30 -6.75
CA HIS A 338 -4.04 35.57 -6.81
C HIS A 338 -4.68 35.37 -5.42
N LYS A 339 -4.85 36.45 -4.66
CA LYS A 339 -5.37 36.44 -3.27
C LYS A 339 -6.70 35.71 -3.12
N LEU A 340 -7.63 35.87 -4.08
CA LEU A 340 -8.92 35.17 -4.02
C LEU A 340 -8.77 33.64 -4.09
N GLN A 341 -7.83 33.14 -4.89
CA GLN A 341 -7.55 31.70 -4.94
C GLN A 341 -6.90 31.21 -3.65
N LEU A 342 -5.98 31.98 -3.08
CA LEU A 342 -5.37 31.65 -1.78
C LEU A 342 -6.43 31.59 -0.68
N ILE A 343 -7.32 32.56 -0.57
CA ILE A 343 -8.41 32.59 0.42
C ILE A 343 -9.36 31.45 0.18
N GLY A 344 -9.70 31.17 -1.09
CA GLY A 344 -10.56 30.04 -1.46
C GLY A 344 -9.96 28.69 -1.06
N CYS A 345 -8.65 28.46 -1.31
CA CYS A 345 -7.94 27.28 -0.87
C CYS A 345 -7.88 27.17 0.66
N ALA A 346 -7.62 28.28 1.36
CA ALA A 346 -7.61 28.29 2.83
C ALA A 346 -8.99 27.94 3.41
N ALA A 347 -10.05 28.53 2.87
CA ALA A 347 -11.42 28.22 3.28
C ALA A 347 -11.78 26.74 2.99
N ALA A 348 -11.48 26.25 1.80
CA ALA A 348 -11.73 24.86 1.42
C ALA A 348 -10.93 23.87 2.29
N GLY A 349 -9.65 24.14 2.55
CA GLY A 349 -8.81 23.32 3.41
C GLY A 349 -9.30 23.27 4.85
N VAL A 350 -9.66 24.43 5.42
CA VAL A 350 -10.24 24.50 6.77
C VAL A 350 -11.57 23.76 6.84
N LEU A 351 -12.46 23.93 5.86
CA LEU A 351 -13.73 23.20 5.81
C LEU A 351 -13.49 21.69 5.70
N PHE A 352 -12.56 21.26 4.87
CA PHE A 352 -12.17 19.86 4.76
C PHE A 352 -11.66 19.32 6.11
N PHE A 353 -10.75 20.03 6.77
CA PHE A 353 -10.25 19.61 8.08
C PHE A 353 -11.38 19.50 9.12
N LEU A 354 -12.28 20.50 9.16
CA LEU A 354 -13.41 20.50 10.10
C LEU A 354 -14.41 19.38 9.79
N SER A 355 -14.60 19.02 8.50
CA SER A 355 -15.52 17.93 8.12
C SER A 355 -15.09 16.59 8.68
N PHE A 356 -13.79 16.27 8.68
CA PHE A 356 -13.24 15.08 9.33
C PHE A 356 -13.30 15.21 10.86
N ARG A 357 -12.89 16.35 11.38
CA ARG A 357 -12.85 16.60 12.82
C ARG A 357 -14.21 16.44 13.50
N TYR A 358 -15.27 16.89 12.88
CA TYR A 358 -16.64 16.82 13.39
C TYR A 358 -17.48 15.68 12.80
N ASP A 359 -16.85 14.82 11.98
CA ASP A 359 -17.52 13.69 11.33
C ASP A 359 -18.84 14.08 10.64
N TRP A 360 -18.77 15.05 9.76
CA TRP A 360 -19.96 15.45 8.98
C TRP A 360 -20.47 14.32 8.08
N TYR A 361 -19.67 13.28 7.90
CA TYR A 361 -20.02 12.08 7.12
C TYR A 361 -20.82 11.07 7.93
N GLY A 362 -20.85 11.19 9.28
CA GLY A 362 -21.45 10.20 10.17
C GLY A 362 -20.74 8.84 10.15
N TYR A 363 -19.43 8.85 9.91
CA TYR A 363 -18.62 7.65 9.71
C TYR A 363 -18.60 6.75 10.96
N ASP A 364 -18.40 7.33 12.14
CA ASP A 364 -18.31 6.58 13.39
C ASP A 364 -19.64 6.00 13.87
N CYS A 365 -20.77 6.59 13.40
CA CYS A 365 -22.13 6.14 13.73
C CYS A 365 -22.75 5.28 12.62
N PHE A 366 -22.01 5.03 11.54
CA PHE A 366 -22.57 4.33 10.38
C PHE A 366 -22.63 2.83 10.63
N ILE A 367 -23.85 2.28 10.59
CA ILE A 367 -24.14 0.84 10.58
C ILE A 367 -24.86 0.54 9.26
N PRO A 368 -24.42 -0.47 8.47
CA PRO A 368 -25.14 -0.89 7.27
C PRO A 368 -26.56 -1.35 7.64
N LYS A 369 -27.53 -1.08 6.77
CA LYS A 369 -28.89 -1.60 6.98
C LYS A 369 -28.86 -3.12 6.94
N GLU A 370 -29.49 -3.78 7.89
CA GLU A 370 -29.56 -5.24 8.02
C GLU A 370 -29.98 -5.93 6.73
N GLU A 371 -30.98 -5.38 6.03
CA GLU A 371 -31.46 -5.89 4.73
C GLU A 371 -30.36 -5.99 3.65
N LYS A 372 -29.26 -5.20 3.78
CA LYS A 372 -28.15 -5.17 2.85
C LYS A 372 -27.00 -6.07 3.26
N ILE A 373 -26.97 -6.54 4.50
CA ILE A 373 -25.93 -7.42 5.02
C ILE A 373 -26.21 -8.84 4.56
N ALA A 374 -25.22 -9.53 4.04
CA ALA A 374 -25.29 -10.96 3.72
C ALA A 374 -24.77 -11.79 4.90
N SER A 375 -23.63 -11.40 5.48
CA SER A 375 -23.02 -12.03 6.65
C SER A 375 -22.12 -11.02 7.36
N ALA A 376 -21.73 -11.33 8.59
CA ALA A 376 -20.76 -10.56 9.33
C ALA A 376 -19.67 -11.46 9.90
N GLY A 377 -18.44 -10.94 9.99
CA GLY A 377 -17.36 -11.49 10.80
C GLY A 377 -17.12 -10.59 12.00
N LEU A 378 -16.77 -11.17 13.14
CA LEU A 378 -16.54 -10.44 14.37
C LEU A 378 -15.35 -11.05 15.11
N GLU A 379 -14.35 -10.23 15.42
CA GLU A 379 -13.16 -10.60 16.17
C GLU A 379 -13.03 -9.71 17.39
N LEU A 380 -12.81 -10.32 18.54
CA LEU A 380 -12.50 -9.61 19.78
C LEU A 380 -10.99 -9.68 20.07
N SER A 381 -10.39 -8.61 20.61
CA SER A 381 -8.99 -8.63 21.00
C SER A 381 -8.64 -9.66 22.11
N ILE A 382 -9.64 -10.23 22.77
CA ILE A 382 -9.48 -11.35 23.70
C ILE A 382 -9.05 -12.59 22.92
N ASP A 383 -9.60 -12.79 21.74
CA ASP A 383 -9.37 -13.98 20.90
C ASP A 383 -7.96 -13.97 20.31
N GLU A 384 -7.37 -12.79 20.07
CA GLU A 384 -5.98 -12.65 19.57
C GLU A 384 -4.95 -13.33 20.46
N ASN A 385 -5.18 -13.42 21.79
CA ASN A 385 -4.26 -14.06 22.72
C ASN A 385 -4.23 -15.58 22.60
N PHE A 386 -5.24 -16.19 21.97
CA PHE A 386 -5.36 -17.63 21.80
C PHE A 386 -4.94 -18.09 20.40
N MET A 387 -4.91 -17.18 19.47
CA MET A 387 -4.88 -17.51 18.04
C MET A 387 -3.66 -16.90 17.35
N GLY A 388 -2.60 -16.77 17.76
CA GLY A 388 -1.42 -16.28 17.05
C GLY A 388 -1.47 -16.42 15.51
N TRP A 389 -0.37 -16.57 14.88
CA TRP A 389 -0.25 -16.88 13.46
C TRP A 389 -0.58 -18.35 13.23
N TYR A 390 -1.47 -18.66 12.28
CA TYR A 390 -1.59 -20.02 11.84
C TYR A 390 -0.82 -20.22 10.53
N ALA A 391 -0.24 -21.40 10.41
CA ALA A 391 0.52 -21.81 9.24
C ALA A 391 -0.27 -22.88 8.49
N GLN A 392 -0.68 -22.57 7.27
CA GLN A 392 -1.36 -23.52 6.38
C GLN A 392 -0.34 -24.10 5.40
N ALA A 393 -0.21 -25.41 5.38
CA ALA A 393 0.59 -26.09 4.36
C ALA A 393 -0.26 -26.27 3.10
N LEU A 394 0.07 -25.55 2.04
CA LEU A 394 -0.61 -25.64 0.76
C LEU A 394 0.30 -26.32 -0.27
N GLU A 395 -0.25 -27.28 -1.02
CA GLU A 395 0.44 -27.85 -2.16
C GLU A 395 0.29 -26.91 -3.37
N LYS A 396 1.36 -26.16 -3.68
CA LYS A 396 1.44 -25.34 -4.89
C LYS A 396 2.49 -25.96 -5.85
N ASP A 397 2.07 -26.33 -7.05
CA ASP A 397 2.92 -26.91 -8.10
C ASP A 397 3.70 -28.17 -7.65
N GLY A 398 3.06 -29.06 -6.87
CA GLY A 398 3.69 -30.26 -6.34
C GLY A 398 4.70 -30.03 -5.21
N LYS A 399 4.70 -28.83 -4.61
CA LYS A 399 5.53 -28.48 -3.45
C LYS A 399 4.65 -27.99 -2.32
N TRP A 400 4.96 -28.43 -1.11
CA TRP A 400 4.33 -27.91 0.10
C TRP A 400 4.92 -26.55 0.44
N VAL A 401 4.08 -25.51 0.45
CA VAL A 401 4.42 -24.15 0.86
C VAL A 401 3.67 -23.87 2.15
N ILE A 402 4.38 -23.41 3.17
CA ILE A 402 3.76 -22.98 4.42
C ILE A 402 3.42 -21.50 4.27
N GLU A 403 2.13 -21.19 4.21
CA GLU A 403 1.63 -19.81 4.27
C GLU A 403 1.30 -19.45 5.72
N HIS A 404 1.91 -18.40 6.22
CA HIS A 404 1.53 -17.81 7.51
C HIS A 404 0.45 -16.76 7.27
N LYS A 405 -0.74 -16.98 7.84
CA LYS A 405 -1.85 -16.02 7.76
C LYS A 405 -2.09 -15.38 9.12
N ASN A 406 -2.47 -14.11 9.10
CA ASN A 406 -2.94 -13.42 10.27
C ASN A 406 -4.38 -13.87 10.58
N ASN A 407 -4.72 -13.98 11.84
CA ASN A 407 -6.08 -14.29 12.30
C ASN A 407 -7.14 -13.39 11.74
N PHE A 408 -6.85 -12.10 11.70
CA PHE A 408 -7.73 -11.09 11.17
C PHE A 408 -8.17 -11.39 9.73
N ASP A 409 -7.21 -11.78 8.86
CA ASP A 409 -7.51 -12.14 7.47
C ASP A 409 -8.32 -13.43 7.41
N PHE A 410 -8.05 -14.38 8.32
CA PHE A 410 -8.82 -15.61 8.40
C PHE A 410 -10.28 -15.33 8.78
N VAL A 411 -10.51 -14.58 9.85
CA VAL A 411 -11.86 -14.21 10.31
C VAL A 411 -12.63 -13.45 9.23
N LYS A 412 -11.97 -12.51 8.56
CA LYS A 412 -12.55 -11.72 7.47
C LYS A 412 -13.02 -12.59 6.31
N ASP A 413 -12.25 -13.62 5.97
CA ASP A 413 -12.50 -14.46 4.80
C ASP A 413 -13.43 -15.65 5.09
N HIS A 414 -13.44 -16.17 6.33
CA HIS A 414 -14.10 -17.43 6.67
C HIS A 414 -15.31 -17.26 7.60
N MET A 415 -15.31 -16.23 8.48
CA MET A 415 -16.43 -16.06 9.40
C MET A 415 -17.66 -15.49 8.70
N GLN A 416 -18.77 -16.21 8.78
CA GLN A 416 -20.05 -15.86 8.15
C GLN A 416 -21.18 -15.96 9.15
N LEU A 417 -21.22 -15.04 10.13
CA LEU A 417 -22.30 -14.98 11.11
C LEU A 417 -23.58 -14.52 10.43
N THR A 418 -24.67 -15.23 10.72
CA THR A 418 -26.01 -14.94 10.21
C THR A 418 -26.94 -14.35 11.26
N ASP A 419 -26.63 -14.55 12.55
CA ASP A 419 -27.32 -13.91 13.69
C ASP A 419 -26.98 -12.42 13.78
N MET A 420 -27.69 -11.62 12.97
CA MET A 420 -27.47 -10.17 12.92
C MET A 420 -27.95 -9.46 14.19
N ASP A 421 -28.95 -9.96 14.88
CA ASP A 421 -29.47 -9.32 16.11
C ASP A 421 -28.38 -9.27 17.18
N THR A 422 -27.69 -10.37 17.40
CA THR A 422 -26.59 -10.46 18.38
C THR A 422 -25.38 -9.63 17.94
N VAL A 423 -24.98 -9.69 16.66
CA VAL A 423 -23.88 -8.89 16.12
C VAL A 423 -24.20 -7.39 16.26
N LEU A 424 -25.41 -6.96 15.86
CA LEU A 424 -25.80 -5.55 15.92
C LEU A 424 -25.95 -5.04 17.35
N SER A 425 -26.24 -5.89 18.33
CA SER A 425 -26.27 -5.50 19.75
C SER A 425 -24.87 -5.07 20.22
N ILE A 426 -23.83 -5.83 19.88
CA ILE A 426 -22.43 -5.50 20.18
C ILE A 426 -22.01 -4.21 19.44
N VAL A 427 -22.37 -4.10 18.18
CA VAL A 427 -22.05 -2.91 17.36
C VAL A 427 -22.71 -1.65 17.90
N ASN A 428 -23.97 -1.70 18.31
CA ASN A 428 -24.68 -0.55 18.89
C ASN A 428 -24.01 -0.06 20.19
N GLU A 429 -23.53 -0.98 21.03
CA GLU A 429 -22.72 -0.61 22.20
C GLU A 429 -21.43 0.05 21.75
N GLY A 430 -20.74 -0.50 20.73
CA GLY A 430 -19.53 0.06 20.15
C GLY A 430 -19.75 1.49 19.61
N VAL A 431 -20.83 1.75 18.91
CA VAL A 431 -21.19 3.09 18.41
C VAL A 431 -21.45 4.05 19.58
N THR A 432 -22.11 3.56 20.63
CA THR A 432 -22.39 4.37 21.82
C THR A 432 -21.09 4.78 22.53
N GLU A 433 -20.17 3.84 22.71
CA GLU A 433 -18.85 4.11 23.31
C GLU A 433 -17.98 5.01 22.41
N ALA A 434 -18.02 4.81 21.08
CA ALA A 434 -17.30 5.67 20.14
C ALA A 434 -17.81 7.12 20.21
N ALA A 435 -19.13 7.33 20.35
CA ALA A 435 -19.70 8.66 20.53
C ALA A 435 -19.25 9.32 21.84
N LYS A 436 -19.18 8.58 22.95
CA LYS A 436 -18.63 9.05 24.24
C LYS A 436 -17.13 9.36 24.10
N GLU A 437 -16.37 8.46 23.50
CA GLU A 437 -14.93 8.64 23.29
C GLU A 437 -14.64 9.87 22.44
N ARG A 438 -15.41 10.10 21.36
CA ARG A 438 -15.28 11.28 20.52
C ARG A 438 -15.44 12.57 21.32
N ASN A 439 -16.49 12.65 22.13
CA ASN A 439 -16.73 13.83 22.97
C ASN A 439 -15.59 14.05 23.99
N THR A 440 -15.05 12.99 24.56
CA THR A 440 -13.97 13.06 25.55
C THR A 440 -12.62 13.37 24.90
N ARG A 441 -12.24 12.64 23.84
CA ARG A 441 -10.96 12.76 23.12
C ARG A 441 -10.75 14.16 22.58
N PHE A 442 -11.81 14.82 22.19
CA PHE A 442 -11.74 16.13 21.57
C PHE A 442 -12.13 17.29 22.50
N SER A 443 -12.69 17.04 23.67
CA SER A 443 -12.91 18.06 24.69
C SER A 443 -11.67 18.32 25.56
N GLN A 444 -10.83 17.32 25.77
CA GLN A 444 -9.58 17.43 26.53
C GLN A 444 -8.41 17.86 25.60
N SER A 445 -8.36 19.14 25.28
CA SER A 445 -7.23 19.73 24.55
C SER A 445 -6.10 20.06 25.52
N TYR A 446 -5.43 19.08 26.13
CA TYR A 446 -4.08 19.19 26.68
C TYR A 446 -3.70 17.91 27.46
N GLY A 447 -2.68 17.19 27.00
CA GLY A 447 -1.82 16.41 27.91
C GLY A 447 -2.00 14.88 27.99
N ILE A 448 -2.73 14.19 27.10
CA ILE A 448 -3.03 12.74 27.29
C ILE A 448 -2.35 11.79 26.29
N SER A 449 -1.70 12.27 25.23
CA SER A 449 -1.08 11.35 24.26
C SER A 449 0.09 10.53 24.80
N VAL A 450 0.84 11.06 25.78
CA VAL A 450 1.94 10.31 26.40
C VAL A 450 1.44 9.29 27.42
N ALA A 451 0.37 9.64 28.15
CA ALA A 451 -0.22 8.74 29.15
C ALA A 451 -0.98 7.56 28.49
N ARG A 452 -1.57 7.75 27.31
CA ARG A 452 -2.33 6.70 26.63
C ARG A 452 -1.43 5.68 25.94
N THR A 453 -0.29 6.10 25.35
CA THR A 453 0.71 5.17 24.81
C THR A 453 1.41 4.40 25.95
N ALA A 454 1.67 5.04 27.08
CA ALA A 454 2.20 4.37 28.25
C ALA A 454 1.17 3.44 28.92
N ALA A 455 -0.11 3.84 29.01
CA ALA A 455 -1.18 3.00 29.53
C ALA A 455 -1.52 1.83 28.58
N PHE A 456 -1.39 2.01 27.26
CA PHE A 456 -1.55 0.94 26.28
C PHE A 456 -0.39 -0.07 26.37
N ASN A 457 0.85 0.41 26.55
CA ASN A 457 2.00 -0.47 26.75
C ASN A 457 2.04 -1.12 28.15
N GLU A 458 1.54 -0.46 29.18
CA GLU A 458 1.43 -1.06 30.51
C GLU A 458 0.23 -2.01 30.63
N SER A 459 -0.89 -1.75 29.97
CA SER A 459 -2.03 -2.67 29.98
C SER A 459 -1.85 -3.87 29.05
N ALA A 460 -1.14 -3.73 27.92
CA ALA A 460 -0.83 -4.85 27.03
C ALA A 460 0.23 -5.82 27.59
N SER A 461 1.09 -5.36 28.51
CA SER A 461 2.16 -6.20 29.08
C SER A 461 1.78 -6.94 30.37
N ALA A 462 0.57 -6.76 30.94
CA ALA A 462 0.27 -7.24 32.29
C ALA A 462 -1.00 -8.10 32.45
N ARG A 463 -1.78 -8.35 31.39
CA ARG A 463 -3.05 -9.09 31.57
C ARG A 463 -3.25 -10.13 30.47
N SER A 464 -3.20 -11.39 30.86
CA SER A 464 -3.76 -12.49 30.08
C SER A 464 -5.20 -12.73 30.55
N VAL A 465 -6.16 -12.68 29.63
CA VAL A 465 -7.53 -13.13 29.86
C VAL A 465 -7.61 -14.55 29.34
N SER A 466 -7.97 -15.50 30.19
CA SER A 466 -8.17 -16.89 29.80
C SER A 466 -9.65 -17.20 29.86
N VAL A 467 -10.20 -17.68 28.74
CA VAL A 467 -11.56 -18.22 28.67
C VAL A 467 -11.45 -19.74 28.75
N ILE A 468 -12.01 -20.34 29.77
CA ILE A 468 -12.11 -21.79 29.89
C ILE A 468 -13.53 -22.17 29.48
N GLY A 469 -13.65 -22.86 28.35
CA GLY A 469 -14.91 -23.35 27.81
C GLY A 469 -14.81 -24.83 27.45
N GLY A 470 -15.92 -25.56 27.66
CA GLY A 470 -16.12 -26.88 27.10
C GLY A 470 -16.90 -26.82 25.78
N ALA A 471 -17.32 -27.96 25.26
CA ALA A 471 -18.16 -28.06 24.05
C ALA A 471 -19.44 -27.21 24.09
N ASP A 472 -19.89 -26.82 25.28
CA ASP A 472 -21.14 -26.08 25.54
C ASP A 472 -20.93 -24.55 25.68
N GLY A 473 -19.70 -24.02 25.39
CA GLY A 473 -19.38 -22.58 25.48
C GLY A 473 -18.47 -22.22 26.67
N PRO A 474 -18.01 -20.94 26.78
CA PRO A 474 -17.15 -20.52 27.88
C PRO A 474 -17.88 -20.60 29.21
N THR A 475 -17.38 -21.46 30.11
CA THR A 475 -17.95 -21.65 31.45
C THR A 475 -17.37 -20.68 32.49
N ALA A 476 -16.21 -20.08 32.20
CA ALA A 476 -15.62 -19.05 33.05
C ALA A 476 -14.61 -18.21 32.26
N ILE A 477 -14.58 -16.91 32.54
CA ILE A 477 -13.54 -15.99 32.06
C ILE A 477 -12.62 -15.67 33.22
N PHE A 478 -11.33 -16.00 33.09
CA PHE A 478 -10.32 -15.67 34.10
C PHE A 478 -9.42 -14.55 33.59
N VAL A 479 -9.33 -13.48 34.35
CA VAL A 479 -8.36 -12.40 34.15
C VAL A 479 -7.19 -12.60 35.10
N ALA A 480 -6.06 -13.08 34.59
CA ALA A 480 -4.84 -13.22 35.38
C ALA A 480 -4.02 -11.93 35.31
N GLY A 481 -4.10 -11.10 36.35
CA GLY A 481 -3.18 -9.99 36.56
C GLY A 481 -2.10 -10.42 37.56
N LYS A 482 -0.87 -9.89 37.43
CA LYS A 482 0.17 -10.05 38.42
C LYS A 482 -0.28 -9.31 39.69
N THR A 483 -0.77 -10.03 40.69
CA THR A 483 -1.11 -9.49 42.00
C THR A 483 0.17 -9.08 42.71
N GLY A 484 0.59 -7.82 42.54
CA GLY A 484 1.39 -7.13 43.54
C GLY A 484 0.44 -6.87 44.71
N SER A 485 0.85 -7.29 45.90
CA SER A 485 0.16 -7.14 47.15
C SER A 485 -0.42 -5.73 47.35
N GLY A 486 -1.75 -5.59 47.29
CA GLY A 486 -2.46 -4.36 47.63
C GLY A 486 -3.74 -4.20 46.85
N GLU A 487 -4.86 -4.36 47.55
CA GLU A 487 -6.22 -3.95 47.27
C GLU A 487 -7.09 -4.89 46.43
N ALA A 488 -8.05 -5.48 47.13
CA ALA A 488 -9.18 -6.24 46.62
C ALA A 488 -10.18 -5.39 45.77
N ASP A 489 -9.95 -4.07 45.63
CA ASP A 489 -10.78 -3.12 44.89
C ASP A 489 -10.45 -3.05 43.38
N ALA A 490 -9.50 -3.85 42.89
CA ALA A 490 -9.13 -3.84 41.47
C ALA A 490 -9.98 -4.78 40.56
N LEU A 491 -10.91 -5.53 41.13
CA LEU A 491 -11.74 -6.52 40.44
C LEU A 491 -12.97 -5.90 39.74
N GLU A 492 -13.25 -4.62 39.93
CA GLU A 492 -14.39 -3.90 39.35
C GLU A 492 -14.01 -2.95 38.17
N LYS A 493 -12.77 -3.00 37.70
CA LYS A 493 -12.40 -2.19 36.52
C LYS A 493 -12.95 -2.83 35.27
N ASP A 494 -13.88 -2.14 34.63
CA ASP A 494 -14.38 -2.46 33.28
C ASP A 494 -13.23 -2.76 32.31
N ILE A 495 -13.20 -3.99 31.81
CA ILE A 495 -12.21 -4.41 30.81
C ILE A 495 -12.70 -3.91 29.46
N THR A 496 -11.94 -3.01 28.84
CA THR A 496 -12.23 -2.56 27.49
C THR A 496 -11.58 -3.50 26.49
N VAL A 497 -12.35 -4.00 25.56
CA VAL A 497 -11.90 -4.87 24.45
C VAL A 497 -12.09 -4.19 23.11
N ASN A 498 -11.18 -4.45 22.17
CA ASN A 498 -11.37 -4.06 20.79
C ASN A 498 -12.22 -5.11 20.07
N VAL A 499 -13.22 -4.65 19.35
CA VAL A 499 -14.06 -5.49 18.50
C VAL A 499 -13.89 -5.04 17.05
N ASN A 500 -13.36 -5.90 16.21
CA ASN A 500 -13.32 -5.72 14.77
C ASN A 500 -14.55 -6.38 14.16
N VAL A 501 -15.30 -5.64 13.37
CA VAL A 501 -16.51 -6.14 12.70
C VAL A 501 -16.34 -5.99 11.19
N PHE A 502 -16.61 -7.06 10.47
CA PHE A 502 -16.57 -7.13 9.01
C PHE A 502 -17.96 -7.43 8.48
N TYR A 503 -18.50 -6.54 7.68
CA TYR A 503 -19.77 -6.77 7.01
C TYR A 503 -19.51 -7.18 5.56
N THR A 504 -20.04 -8.31 5.16
CA THR A 504 -20.15 -8.67 3.75
C THR A 504 -21.54 -8.30 3.27
N LEU A 505 -21.62 -7.33 2.35
CA LEU A 505 -22.89 -6.88 1.81
C LEU A 505 -23.37 -7.82 0.69
N LYS A 506 -24.69 -7.86 0.43
CA LYS A 506 -25.31 -8.66 -0.64
C LYS A 506 -24.80 -8.35 -2.05
N ASN A 507 -24.15 -7.19 -2.25
CA ASN A 507 -23.49 -6.83 -3.51
C ASN A 507 -22.02 -7.25 -3.57
N GLY A 508 -21.54 -8.00 -2.58
CA GLY A 508 -20.15 -8.48 -2.48
C GLY A 508 -19.16 -7.45 -1.89
N LYS A 509 -19.59 -6.23 -1.60
CA LYS A 509 -18.72 -5.24 -0.96
C LYS A 509 -18.51 -5.57 0.51
N GLN A 510 -17.27 -5.49 0.98
CA GLN A 510 -16.91 -5.62 2.39
C GLN A 510 -16.76 -4.26 3.05
N LEU A 511 -17.19 -4.15 4.30
CA LEU A 511 -17.04 -2.96 5.14
C LEU A 511 -16.56 -3.39 6.52
N GLY A 512 -15.58 -2.70 7.07
CA GLY A 512 -15.07 -2.97 8.41
C GLY A 512 -15.17 -1.78 9.34
N ARG A 513 -15.33 -2.09 10.60
CA ARG A 513 -15.33 -1.13 11.71
C ARG A 513 -14.60 -1.72 12.90
N ARG A 514 -13.97 -0.86 13.68
CA ARG A 514 -13.32 -1.22 14.93
C ARG A 514 -13.95 -0.43 16.07
N TYR A 515 -14.36 -1.12 17.11
CA TYR A 515 -14.96 -0.51 18.29
C TYR A 515 -14.17 -0.85 19.54
N ASN A 516 -14.15 0.08 20.51
CA ASN A 516 -13.68 -0.16 21.86
C ASN A 516 -14.92 -0.27 22.75
N VAL A 517 -15.15 -1.43 23.35
CA VAL A 517 -16.36 -1.68 24.17
C VAL A 517 -15.97 -2.23 25.53
N SER A 518 -16.80 -1.96 26.56
CA SER A 518 -16.69 -2.65 27.83
C SER A 518 -17.12 -4.11 27.66
N LEU A 519 -16.25 -5.05 28.05
CA LEU A 519 -16.56 -6.48 27.99
C LEU A 519 -17.83 -6.81 28.76
N ASN A 520 -18.04 -6.18 29.92
CA ASN A 520 -19.20 -6.42 30.74
C ASN A 520 -20.52 -6.10 30.03
N ASN A 521 -20.53 -5.05 29.18
CA ASN A 521 -21.73 -4.63 28.45
C ASN A 521 -22.09 -5.57 27.30
N ILE A 522 -21.14 -6.32 26.76
CA ILE A 522 -21.33 -7.22 25.62
C ILE A 522 -21.26 -8.70 25.99
N LEU A 523 -21.07 -9.01 27.29
CA LEU A 523 -20.77 -10.36 27.75
C LEU A 523 -21.81 -11.39 27.31
N ASP A 524 -23.10 -11.10 27.50
CA ASP A 524 -24.20 -12.01 27.14
C ASP A 524 -24.28 -12.24 25.62
N ALA A 525 -24.11 -11.17 24.83
CA ALA A 525 -24.10 -11.26 23.39
C ALA A 525 -22.85 -12.06 22.90
N TYR A 526 -21.69 -11.81 23.51
CA TYR A 526 -20.47 -12.56 23.21
C TYR A 526 -20.60 -14.04 23.55
N HIS A 527 -21.20 -14.38 24.72
CA HIS A 527 -21.48 -15.77 25.07
C HIS A 527 -22.37 -16.47 24.03
N THR A 528 -23.38 -15.78 23.55
CA THR A 528 -24.29 -16.32 22.51
C THR A 528 -23.54 -16.60 21.22
N LEU A 529 -22.71 -15.67 20.75
CA LEU A 529 -21.91 -15.84 19.54
C LEU A 529 -20.87 -16.94 19.70
N TYR A 530 -20.13 -16.94 20.82
CA TYR A 530 -19.08 -17.95 21.08
C TYR A 530 -19.65 -19.38 21.18
N ALA A 531 -20.89 -19.53 21.61
CA ALA A 531 -21.56 -20.84 21.63
C ALA A 531 -21.90 -21.34 20.22
N SER A 532 -22.04 -20.46 19.24
CA SER A 532 -22.41 -20.83 17.86
C SER A 532 -21.29 -21.56 17.12
N GLU A 533 -21.67 -22.53 16.25
CA GLU A 533 -20.71 -23.19 15.37
C GLU A 533 -20.11 -22.24 14.34
N GLU A 534 -20.91 -21.29 13.83
CA GLU A 534 -20.49 -20.31 12.83
C GLU A 534 -19.32 -19.47 13.34
N TYR A 535 -19.40 -19.03 14.61
CA TYR A 535 -18.33 -18.25 15.24
C TYR A 535 -17.05 -19.08 15.43
N LYS A 536 -17.19 -20.31 15.95
CA LYS A 536 -16.05 -21.19 16.19
C LYS A 536 -15.33 -21.58 14.90
N LYS A 537 -16.08 -21.92 13.85
CA LYS A 537 -15.51 -22.23 12.52
C LYS A 537 -14.82 -21.02 11.91
N GLY A 538 -15.42 -19.85 12.02
CA GLY A 538 -14.83 -18.61 11.50
C GLY A 538 -13.64 -18.09 12.30
N LEU A 539 -13.50 -18.48 13.58
CA LEU A 539 -12.40 -18.04 14.44
C LEU A 539 -11.22 -19.03 14.43
N TYR A 540 -11.52 -20.33 14.42
CA TYR A 540 -10.53 -21.38 14.58
C TYR A 540 -10.41 -22.23 13.31
N PRO A 541 -9.29 -22.13 12.55
CA PRO A 541 -9.05 -22.96 11.36
C PRO A 541 -9.20 -24.48 11.64
N LEU A 542 -8.90 -24.89 12.86
CA LEU A 542 -8.99 -26.30 13.29
C LEU A 542 -10.39 -26.90 13.09
N PHE A 543 -11.46 -26.09 13.15
CA PHE A 543 -12.83 -26.58 12.97
C PHE A 543 -13.24 -26.71 11.49
N GLU A 544 -12.47 -26.19 10.58
CA GLU A 544 -12.69 -26.35 9.13
C GLU A 544 -11.93 -27.57 8.55
N GLU A 545 -10.83 -27.99 9.20
CA GLU A 545 -10.00 -29.07 8.73
C GLU A 545 -10.55 -30.44 9.18
N ARG A 546 -10.36 -31.47 8.36
CA ARG A 546 -10.67 -32.84 8.76
C ARG A 546 -9.55 -33.40 9.62
N ALA A 547 -9.88 -34.16 10.64
CA ALA A 547 -8.90 -34.79 11.52
C ALA A 547 -7.79 -35.60 10.80
N GLU A 548 -8.12 -36.14 9.61
CA GLU A 548 -7.20 -36.91 8.74
C GLU A 548 -6.13 -36.00 8.08
N ASP A 549 -6.43 -34.71 7.92
CA ASP A 549 -5.55 -33.74 7.24
C ASP A 549 -4.62 -33.01 8.24
N ILE A 550 -4.82 -33.21 9.55
CA ILE A 550 -4.04 -32.59 10.62
C ILE A 550 -2.91 -33.53 11.03
N SER A 551 -1.67 -33.12 10.82
CA SER A 551 -0.49 -33.88 11.23
C SER A 551 -0.08 -33.67 12.68
N SER A 552 -0.26 -32.47 13.22
CA SER A 552 0.03 -32.16 14.62
C SER A 552 -0.66 -30.88 15.08
N VAL A 553 -0.95 -30.76 16.36
CA VAL A 553 -1.49 -29.57 16.97
C VAL A 553 -0.51 -29.05 18.01
N ILE A 554 -0.10 -27.79 17.87
CA ILE A 554 0.77 -27.11 18.83
C ILE A 554 -0.11 -26.20 19.69
N TYR A 555 -0.13 -26.43 20.98
CA TYR A 555 -0.90 -25.60 21.89
C TYR A 555 -0.06 -25.14 23.08
N LYS A 556 -0.51 -24.07 23.72
CA LYS A 556 0.11 -23.51 24.92
C LYS A 556 -0.94 -23.45 26.03
N GLU A 557 -0.67 -24.14 27.12
CA GLU A 557 -1.53 -24.05 28.29
C GLU A 557 -1.45 -22.65 28.93
N ALA A 558 -2.57 -22.13 29.41
CA ALA A 558 -2.62 -20.87 30.11
C ALA A 558 -1.67 -20.87 31.33
N GLY A 559 -0.77 -19.86 31.38
CA GLY A 559 0.24 -19.77 32.45
C GLY A 559 1.52 -20.57 32.21
N SER A 560 1.61 -21.36 31.13
CA SER A 560 2.82 -22.11 30.74
C SER A 560 3.73 -21.22 29.88
N SER A 561 5.03 -21.36 30.04
CA SER A 561 6.02 -20.73 29.15
C SER A 561 6.40 -21.61 27.97
N TRP A 562 5.90 -22.85 27.91
CA TRP A 562 6.28 -23.84 26.91
C TRP A 562 5.09 -24.23 26.02
N TYR A 563 5.36 -24.47 24.76
CA TYR A 563 4.40 -25.05 23.83
C TYR A 563 4.41 -26.58 23.97
N ARG A 564 3.24 -27.21 23.87
CA ARG A 564 3.10 -28.66 23.73
C ARG A 564 2.70 -28.99 22.32
N THR A 565 3.21 -30.10 21.81
CA THR A 565 2.85 -30.66 20.50
C THR A 565 2.20 -32.01 20.73
N GLU A 566 1.03 -32.23 20.15
CA GLU A 566 0.38 -33.55 20.06
C GLU A 566 0.30 -33.91 18.57
N ASP A 567 0.82 -35.14 18.26
CA ASP A 567 0.84 -35.72 16.92
C ASP A 567 -0.49 -36.43 16.58
#